data_5e93d6d3a41dfbf9c35f47e6792daa0b
#
_entry.id   5e93d6d3a41dfbf9c35f47e6792daa0b
#
_cell.length_a   1.000
_cell.length_b   1.000
_cell.length_c   1.000
_cell.angle_alpha   90.00
_cell.angle_beta   90.00
_cell.angle_gamma   90.00
#
_symmetry.space_group_name_H-M   'P 1'
#
loop_
_entity.id
_entity.type
_entity.pdbx_description
1 polymer ?
#
loop_
_entity_poly.entity_id
_entity_poly.type
_entity_poly.pdbx_seq_one_letter_code
_entity_poly.pdbx_strand_id
1 'polypeptide(L)'
;MRYFIYLSYDGARYHGWQIQPNGISVQEVLSKALSTLLREPIEVTGAGRTDAGVNASLMVAHFDTTHEADEQLVYRLNKLLPHDIAISRIRKVTPDAHARFSATSRTYIYNIVTAKTPFEPYAYRFPQPLDFDKMNEAAQTLFDYTDFTSFSKLHTDVKTNNCRIMKAEWAPVNPQLSTISPQPSALSPQPLALKWQFTITADRFLRNMVRAIVGTLLDVGRGVLTIEQFREIIEKKDRCSAGTSVPGNALFLADITYPEELFQP
;
A
#
# COMPACT_ATOMS: atom_id res chain seq x y z
N MET A 1 -21.27 -16.26 12.06
CA MET A 1 -19.84 -16.57 12.21
C MET A 1 -19.04 -15.47 11.56
N ARG A 2 -17.88 -15.08 12.12
CA ARG A 2 -17.00 -14.06 11.52
C ARG A 2 -15.84 -14.68 10.80
N TYR A 3 -15.54 -14.13 9.61
CA TYR A 3 -14.44 -14.58 8.76
C TYR A 3 -13.57 -13.41 8.33
N PHE A 4 -12.26 -13.66 8.24
CA PHE A 4 -11.33 -12.83 7.50
C PHE A 4 -11.20 -13.36 6.07
N ILE A 5 -11.35 -12.46 5.09
CA ILE A 5 -11.13 -12.73 3.68
C ILE A 5 -9.90 -11.99 3.21
N TYR A 6 -8.99 -12.71 2.57
CA TYR A 6 -7.71 -12.22 2.07
C TYR A 6 -7.79 -12.09 0.56
N LEU A 7 -7.48 -10.91 0.07
CA LEU A 7 -7.58 -10.60 -1.35
C LEU A 7 -6.46 -9.71 -1.84
N SER A 8 -6.20 -9.78 -3.14
CA SER A 8 -5.38 -8.82 -3.88
C SER A 8 -6.22 -8.12 -4.94
N TYR A 9 -5.82 -6.90 -5.33
CA TYR A 9 -6.49 -6.18 -6.40
C TYR A 9 -5.59 -5.17 -7.10
N ASP A 10 -5.85 -4.97 -8.38
CA ASP A 10 -5.40 -3.82 -9.15
C ASP A 10 -6.37 -2.65 -8.92
N GLY A 11 -5.87 -1.55 -8.37
CA GLY A 11 -6.68 -0.37 -8.03
C GLY A 11 -7.03 0.52 -9.21
N ALA A 12 -6.49 0.29 -10.40
CA ALA A 12 -6.58 1.21 -11.54
C ALA A 12 -8.02 1.57 -11.94
N ARG A 13 -8.96 0.63 -11.81
CA ARG A 13 -10.37 0.79 -12.16
C ARG A 13 -11.26 1.22 -11.01
N TYR A 14 -10.70 1.38 -9.80
CA TYR A 14 -11.46 1.61 -8.59
C TYR A 14 -11.18 2.99 -7.97
N HIS A 15 -12.20 3.58 -7.39
CA HIS A 15 -12.08 4.78 -6.57
C HIS A 15 -11.60 4.47 -5.15
N GLY A 16 -10.69 3.48 -5.06
CA GLY A 16 -10.11 2.97 -3.83
C GLY A 16 -10.93 1.84 -3.19
N TRP A 17 -10.59 1.53 -1.95
CA TRP A 17 -11.24 0.44 -1.22
C TRP A 17 -12.69 0.75 -0.86
N GLN A 18 -12.95 1.88 -0.24
CA GLN A 18 -14.21 2.15 0.45
C GLN A 18 -15.34 2.58 -0.47
N ILE A 19 -16.54 2.06 -0.23
CA ILE A 19 -17.79 2.51 -0.88
C ILE A 19 -17.95 4.01 -0.74
N GLN A 20 -18.22 4.69 -1.85
CA GLN A 20 -18.46 6.12 -1.95
C GLN A 20 -19.42 6.42 -3.13
N PRO A 21 -20.16 7.55 -3.09
CA PRO A 21 -21.19 7.82 -4.10
C PRO A 21 -20.66 8.00 -5.53
N ASN A 22 -19.39 8.38 -5.67
CA ASN A 22 -18.84 8.90 -6.92
C ASN A 22 -18.08 7.88 -7.76
N GLY A 23 -18.18 6.58 -7.49
CA GLY A 23 -17.53 5.57 -8.31
C GLY A 23 -17.44 4.19 -7.67
N ILE A 24 -17.13 3.20 -8.50
CA ILE A 24 -17.02 1.80 -8.09
C ILE A 24 -15.83 1.63 -7.15
N SER A 25 -16.04 0.89 -6.06
CA SER A 25 -15.00 0.55 -5.09
C SER A 25 -14.80 -0.96 -4.99
N VAL A 26 -13.61 -1.38 -4.53
CA VAL A 26 -13.33 -2.81 -4.30
C VAL A 26 -14.27 -3.41 -3.26
N GLN A 27 -14.56 -2.68 -2.19
CA GLN A 27 -15.49 -3.10 -1.14
C GLN A 27 -16.89 -3.38 -1.68
N GLU A 28 -17.40 -2.53 -2.57
CA GLU A 28 -18.72 -2.70 -3.18
C GLU A 28 -18.79 -3.97 -4.02
N VAL A 29 -17.79 -4.18 -4.88
CA VAL A 29 -17.73 -5.36 -5.75
C VAL A 29 -17.65 -6.64 -4.93
N LEU A 30 -16.81 -6.66 -3.89
CA LEU A 30 -16.66 -7.81 -3.00
C LEU A 30 -17.95 -8.08 -2.20
N SER A 31 -18.58 -7.05 -1.63
CA SER A 31 -19.84 -7.21 -0.88
C SER A 31 -20.95 -7.78 -1.77
N LYS A 32 -21.09 -7.29 -3.00
CA LYS A 32 -22.07 -7.80 -3.98
C LYS A 32 -21.79 -9.26 -4.33
N ALA A 33 -20.52 -9.64 -4.56
CA ALA A 33 -20.15 -11.01 -4.91
C ALA A 33 -20.46 -11.98 -3.75
N LEU A 34 -20.08 -11.62 -2.52
CA LEU A 34 -20.38 -12.42 -1.33
C LEU A 34 -21.90 -12.56 -1.12
N SER A 35 -22.66 -11.45 -1.19
CA SER A 35 -24.11 -11.47 -1.02
C SER A 35 -24.80 -12.34 -2.07
N THR A 36 -24.31 -12.33 -3.31
CA THR A 36 -24.85 -13.19 -4.39
C THR A 36 -24.62 -14.67 -4.10
N LEU A 37 -23.42 -15.05 -3.66
CA LEU A 37 -23.05 -16.45 -3.45
C LEU A 37 -23.65 -17.03 -2.16
N LEU A 38 -23.74 -16.22 -1.09
CA LEU A 38 -24.26 -16.63 0.20
C LEU A 38 -25.79 -16.43 0.31
N ARG A 39 -26.41 -15.72 -0.64
CA ARG A 39 -27.86 -15.43 -0.70
C ARG A 39 -28.35 -14.68 0.54
N GLU A 40 -27.51 -13.86 1.15
CA GLU A 40 -27.84 -12.97 2.26
C GLU A 40 -27.08 -11.64 2.10
N PRO A 41 -27.59 -10.54 2.65
CA PRO A 41 -26.85 -9.27 2.62
C PRO A 41 -25.53 -9.38 3.38
N ILE A 42 -24.42 -9.15 2.71
CA ILE A 42 -23.07 -9.17 3.32
C ILE A 42 -22.44 -7.79 3.23
N GLU A 43 -22.08 -7.26 4.38
CA GLU A 43 -21.25 -6.07 4.49
C GLU A 43 -19.80 -6.47 4.81
N VAL A 44 -18.84 -5.91 4.07
CA VAL A 44 -17.41 -6.17 4.27
C VAL A 44 -16.74 -4.97 4.90
N THR A 45 -15.92 -5.19 5.90
CA THR A 45 -15.11 -4.14 6.52
C THR A 45 -13.61 -4.42 6.32
N GLY A 46 -12.92 -3.54 5.60
CA GLY A 46 -11.48 -3.71 5.31
C GLY A 46 -10.56 -3.27 6.44
N ALA A 47 -9.32 -3.79 6.40
CA ALA A 47 -8.26 -3.46 7.35
C ALA A 47 -7.77 -2.00 7.26
N GLY A 48 -8.09 -1.33 6.16
CA GLY A 48 -7.75 0.06 5.92
C GLY A 48 -8.40 0.59 4.65
N ARG A 49 -8.22 1.87 4.39
CA ARG A 49 -8.63 2.52 3.16
C ARG A 49 -7.43 2.66 2.25
N THR A 50 -7.58 2.33 0.98
CA THR A 50 -6.66 2.74 -0.08
C THR A 50 -7.29 3.86 -0.90
N ASP A 51 -6.48 4.77 -1.38
CA ASP A 51 -6.93 5.84 -2.28
C ASP A 51 -7.22 5.29 -3.70
N ALA A 52 -7.88 6.09 -4.53
CA ALA A 52 -8.11 5.74 -5.94
C ALA A 52 -6.81 5.38 -6.65
N GLY A 53 -6.83 4.30 -7.43
CA GLY A 53 -5.68 3.80 -8.18
C GLY A 53 -4.60 3.11 -7.36
N VAL A 54 -4.73 3.00 -6.03
CA VAL A 54 -3.78 2.28 -5.18
C VAL A 54 -4.10 0.80 -5.18
N ASN A 55 -3.07 -0.02 -5.35
CA ASN A 55 -3.16 -1.47 -5.42
C ASN A 55 -3.06 -2.13 -4.04
N ALA A 56 -3.41 -3.40 -3.96
CA ALA A 56 -3.10 -4.23 -2.82
C ALA A 56 -2.62 -5.62 -3.28
N SER A 57 -1.42 -6.00 -2.86
CA SER A 57 -0.97 -7.39 -2.96
C SER A 57 -1.62 -8.24 -1.87
N LEU A 58 -1.93 -7.61 -0.73
CA LEU A 58 -2.68 -8.21 0.36
C LEU A 58 -3.58 -7.17 1.02
N MET A 59 -4.88 -7.33 0.87
CA MET A 59 -5.90 -6.69 1.69
C MET A 59 -6.61 -7.75 2.52
N VAL A 60 -6.94 -7.42 3.75
CA VAL A 60 -7.79 -8.25 4.61
C VAL A 60 -9.07 -7.49 4.92
N ALA A 61 -10.19 -8.18 4.82
CA ALA A 61 -11.47 -7.66 5.27
C ALA A 61 -12.17 -8.71 6.14
N HIS A 62 -13.11 -8.28 7.00
CA HIS A 62 -13.98 -9.21 7.69
C HIS A 62 -15.42 -9.06 7.21
N PHE A 63 -16.13 -10.15 7.32
CA PHE A 63 -17.58 -10.21 7.11
C PHE A 63 -18.21 -11.23 8.06
N ASP A 64 -19.50 -11.07 8.32
CA ASP A 64 -20.31 -11.98 9.11
C ASP A 64 -21.27 -12.73 8.20
N THR A 65 -21.47 -14.02 8.46
CA THR A 65 -22.41 -14.89 7.73
C THR A 65 -22.95 -16.00 8.62
N THR A 66 -24.13 -16.50 8.29
CA THR A 66 -24.71 -17.70 8.91
C THR A 66 -24.18 -18.99 8.28
N HIS A 67 -23.62 -18.92 7.07
CA HIS A 67 -23.09 -20.04 6.30
C HIS A 67 -21.62 -20.33 6.62
N GLU A 68 -21.19 -21.56 6.43
CA GLU A 68 -19.76 -21.89 6.43
C GLU A 68 -19.09 -21.33 5.18
N ALA A 69 -17.93 -20.70 5.39
CA ALA A 69 -17.10 -20.14 4.34
C ALA A 69 -15.84 -21.00 4.18
N ASP A 70 -15.84 -21.83 3.16
CA ASP A 70 -14.81 -22.82 2.85
C ASP A 70 -14.01 -22.50 1.57
N GLU A 71 -13.15 -23.41 1.15
CA GLU A 71 -12.37 -23.27 -0.08
C GLU A 71 -13.24 -23.24 -1.34
N GLN A 72 -14.43 -23.84 -1.32
CA GLN A 72 -15.38 -23.77 -2.44
C GLN A 72 -15.91 -22.34 -2.61
N LEU A 73 -16.14 -21.63 -1.51
CA LEU A 73 -16.52 -20.21 -1.58
C LEU A 73 -15.41 -19.36 -2.21
N VAL A 74 -14.14 -19.60 -1.85
CA VAL A 74 -12.99 -18.96 -2.50
C VAL A 74 -12.98 -19.20 -4.01
N TYR A 75 -13.13 -20.44 -4.44
CA TYR A 75 -13.20 -20.80 -5.85
C TYR A 75 -14.35 -20.09 -6.58
N ARG A 76 -15.54 -20.11 -6.01
CA ARG A 76 -16.74 -19.47 -6.60
C ARG A 76 -16.60 -17.95 -6.67
N LEU A 77 -16.01 -17.32 -5.64
CA LEU A 77 -15.72 -15.88 -5.65
C LEU A 77 -14.78 -15.53 -6.78
N ASN A 78 -13.69 -16.26 -6.95
CA ASN A 78 -12.72 -16.00 -8.04
C ASN A 78 -13.31 -16.25 -9.44
N LYS A 79 -14.38 -17.03 -9.55
CA LYS A 79 -15.13 -17.18 -10.83
C LYS A 79 -16.11 -16.03 -11.09
N LEU A 80 -16.64 -15.43 -10.05
CA LEU A 80 -17.64 -14.36 -10.13
C LEU A 80 -17.00 -12.97 -10.19
N LEU A 81 -15.91 -12.76 -9.45
CA LEU A 81 -15.20 -11.49 -9.39
C LEU A 81 -14.52 -11.14 -10.72
N PRO A 82 -14.39 -9.85 -11.05
CA PRO A 82 -13.60 -9.42 -12.19
C PRO A 82 -12.12 -9.79 -12.01
N HIS A 83 -11.39 -9.89 -13.12
CA HIS A 83 -9.99 -10.36 -13.16
C HIS A 83 -9.00 -9.52 -12.35
N ASP A 84 -9.37 -8.31 -11.99
CA ASP A 84 -8.56 -7.37 -11.21
C ASP A 84 -8.77 -7.48 -9.69
N ILE A 85 -9.59 -8.45 -9.23
CA ILE A 85 -9.74 -8.80 -7.81
C ILE A 85 -9.60 -10.32 -7.68
N ALA A 86 -8.70 -10.77 -6.81
CA ALA A 86 -8.50 -12.19 -6.53
C ALA A 86 -8.54 -12.48 -5.02
N ILE A 87 -9.28 -13.53 -4.64
CA ILE A 87 -9.36 -14.03 -3.27
C ILE A 87 -8.33 -15.14 -3.11
N SER A 88 -7.46 -15.03 -2.10
CA SER A 88 -6.46 -16.05 -1.81
C SER A 88 -6.92 -17.07 -0.77
N ARG A 89 -7.65 -16.62 0.25
CA ARG A 89 -8.17 -17.51 1.32
C ARG A 89 -9.26 -16.83 2.14
N ILE A 90 -10.00 -17.65 2.88
CA ILE A 90 -10.93 -17.22 3.93
C ILE A 90 -10.56 -17.99 5.20
N ARG A 91 -10.55 -17.32 6.36
CA ARG A 91 -10.26 -17.94 7.66
C ARG A 91 -11.31 -17.54 8.67
N LYS A 92 -11.79 -18.50 9.44
CA LYS A 92 -12.67 -18.25 10.58
C LYS A 92 -11.88 -17.56 11.68
N VAL A 93 -12.50 -16.57 12.31
CA VAL A 93 -11.87 -15.80 13.40
C VAL A 93 -12.82 -15.67 14.58
N THR A 94 -12.29 -15.20 15.70
CA THR A 94 -13.10 -14.91 16.89
C THR A 94 -14.19 -13.86 16.57
N PRO A 95 -15.36 -13.90 17.23
CA PRO A 95 -16.47 -12.99 16.91
C PRO A 95 -16.15 -11.50 17.09
N ASP A 96 -15.20 -11.17 17.96
CA ASP A 96 -14.73 -9.82 18.25
C ASP A 96 -13.60 -9.34 17.33
N ALA A 97 -13.02 -10.26 16.50
CA ALA A 97 -11.97 -9.90 15.56
C ALA A 97 -12.44 -8.82 14.57
N HIS A 98 -11.63 -7.79 14.40
CA HIS A 98 -11.94 -6.68 13.52
C HIS A 98 -10.78 -6.41 12.56
N ALA A 99 -10.98 -6.54 11.25
CA ALA A 99 -9.91 -6.43 10.26
C ALA A 99 -9.05 -5.16 10.40
N ARG A 100 -9.67 -4.02 10.77
CA ARG A 100 -8.95 -2.76 10.96
C ARG A 100 -8.30 -2.61 12.33
N PHE A 101 -9.04 -2.92 13.40
CA PHE A 101 -8.62 -2.58 14.76
C PHE A 101 -7.78 -3.67 15.42
N SER A 102 -7.93 -4.92 14.98
CA SER A 102 -7.09 -6.03 15.48
C SER A 102 -5.75 -6.14 14.75
N ALA A 103 -5.54 -5.41 13.66
CA ALA A 103 -4.27 -5.43 12.93
C ALA A 103 -3.18 -4.69 13.70
N THR A 104 -2.03 -5.32 13.88
CA THR A 104 -0.86 -4.81 14.61
C THR A 104 0.09 -4.00 13.75
N SER A 105 0.19 -4.34 12.45
CA SER A 105 0.97 -3.56 11.50
C SER A 105 0.40 -3.62 10.07
N ARG A 106 0.82 -2.68 9.23
CA ARG A 106 0.59 -2.65 7.79
C ARG A 106 1.91 -2.33 7.12
N THR A 107 2.15 -2.98 5.98
CA THR A 107 3.31 -2.69 5.14
C THR A 107 2.84 -2.20 3.79
N TYR A 108 3.41 -1.09 3.36
CA TYR A 108 3.25 -0.59 2.00
C TYR A 108 4.56 -0.67 1.25
N ILE A 109 4.46 -0.89 -0.05
CA ILE A 109 5.59 -0.79 -0.98
C ILE A 109 5.27 0.24 -2.06
N TYR A 110 6.29 1.01 -2.46
CA TYR A 110 6.20 1.95 -3.56
C TYR A 110 7.31 1.68 -4.56
N ASN A 111 6.95 1.45 -5.83
CA ASN A 111 7.89 1.10 -6.88
C ASN A 111 8.24 2.30 -7.75
N ILE A 112 9.51 2.51 -8.03
CA ILE A 112 9.99 3.47 -9.03
C ILE A 112 10.92 2.82 -10.04
N VAL A 113 10.94 3.37 -11.25
CA VAL A 113 11.89 2.99 -12.31
C VAL A 113 12.58 4.23 -12.85
N THR A 114 13.88 4.14 -13.10
CA THR A 114 14.71 5.27 -13.55
C THR A 114 14.65 5.47 -15.06
N ALA A 115 14.33 4.43 -15.84
CA ALA A 115 14.24 4.49 -17.29
C ALA A 115 12.85 4.07 -17.78
N LYS A 116 12.51 4.45 -19.02
CA LYS A 116 11.25 4.06 -19.65
C LYS A 116 11.30 2.56 -19.99
N THR A 117 10.30 1.82 -19.49
CA THR A 117 10.09 0.40 -19.80
C THR A 117 8.60 0.09 -19.88
N PRO A 118 8.14 -0.72 -20.86
CA PRO A 118 6.74 -1.15 -20.94
C PRO A 118 6.38 -2.26 -19.93
N PHE A 119 7.39 -2.87 -19.27
CA PHE A 119 7.21 -4.04 -18.40
C PHE A 119 7.01 -3.72 -16.93
N GLU A 120 6.95 -2.43 -16.57
CA GLU A 120 6.73 -1.96 -15.20
C GLU A 120 5.53 -1.00 -15.10
N PRO A 121 4.31 -1.46 -15.45
CA PRO A 121 3.11 -0.61 -15.46
C PRO A 121 2.74 -0.09 -14.06
N TYR A 122 3.16 -0.81 -13.01
CA TYR A 122 2.91 -0.48 -11.61
C TYR A 122 4.11 0.16 -10.92
N ALA A 123 4.97 0.84 -11.67
CA ALA A 123 6.05 1.64 -11.12
C ALA A 123 5.94 3.09 -11.59
N TYR A 124 6.31 4.01 -10.70
CA TYR A 124 6.42 5.42 -11.04
C TYR A 124 7.73 5.66 -11.78
N ARG A 125 7.64 6.08 -13.04
CA ARG A 125 8.85 6.45 -13.78
C ARG A 125 9.38 7.78 -13.28
N PHE A 126 10.60 7.75 -12.75
CA PHE A 126 11.31 8.93 -12.28
C PHE A 126 12.68 9.03 -12.98
N PRO A 127 12.80 9.82 -14.06
CA PRO A 127 13.99 9.82 -14.92
C PRO A 127 15.16 10.65 -14.40
N GLN A 128 14.96 11.45 -13.35
CA GLN A 128 16.02 12.26 -12.76
C GLN A 128 16.91 11.39 -11.87
N PRO A 129 18.23 11.69 -11.78
CA PRO A 129 19.11 11.02 -10.83
C PRO A 129 18.61 11.18 -9.40
N LEU A 130 18.71 10.12 -8.62
CA LEU A 130 18.31 10.06 -7.21
C LEU A 130 19.47 9.50 -6.38
N ASP A 131 19.73 10.16 -5.28
CA ASP A 131 20.66 9.70 -4.24
C ASP A 131 19.88 8.85 -3.23
N PHE A 132 19.86 7.53 -3.45
CA PHE A 132 19.14 6.59 -2.60
C PHE A 132 19.74 6.45 -1.21
N ASP A 133 21.04 6.72 -1.04
CA ASP A 133 21.70 6.68 0.27
C ASP A 133 21.17 7.82 1.13
N LYS A 134 21.10 9.04 0.59
CA LYS A 134 20.47 10.17 1.28
C LYS A 134 18.98 9.99 1.52
N MET A 135 18.26 9.38 0.57
CA MET A 135 16.84 9.04 0.76
C MET A 135 16.66 8.02 1.90
N ASN A 136 17.55 7.04 2.04
CA ASN A 136 17.52 6.10 3.15
C ASN A 136 17.88 6.78 4.47
N GLU A 137 18.90 7.64 4.51
CA GLU A 137 19.27 8.41 5.69
C GLU A 137 18.09 9.28 6.16
N ALA A 138 17.42 10.01 5.25
CA ALA A 138 16.21 10.75 5.57
C ALA A 138 15.07 9.84 6.05
N ALA A 139 14.87 8.67 5.44
CA ALA A 139 13.83 7.71 5.85
C ALA A 139 14.07 7.16 7.27
N GLN A 140 15.34 7.00 7.70
CA GLN A 140 15.66 6.61 9.08
C GLN A 140 15.19 7.66 10.10
N THR A 141 15.13 8.93 9.74
CA THR A 141 14.65 9.97 10.67
C THR A 141 13.18 9.82 11.04
N LEU A 142 12.37 9.08 10.22
CA LEU A 142 10.97 8.83 10.52
C LEU A 142 10.76 8.06 11.84
N PHE A 143 11.77 7.31 12.32
CA PHE A 143 11.68 6.56 13.58
C PHE A 143 11.74 7.46 14.81
N ASP A 144 12.23 8.69 14.67
CA ASP A 144 12.35 9.66 15.76
C ASP A 144 11.01 10.36 16.06
N TYR A 145 9.99 10.18 15.20
CA TYR A 145 8.72 10.90 15.28
C TYR A 145 7.52 9.96 15.45
N THR A 146 6.47 10.51 16.02
CA THR A 146 5.16 9.83 16.13
C THR A 146 4.05 10.61 15.45
N ASP A 147 4.11 11.94 15.42
CA ASP A 147 3.10 12.80 14.80
C ASP A 147 3.45 13.09 13.35
N PHE A 148 2.66 12.54 12.43
CA PHE A 148 2.84 12.66 10.98
C PHE A 148 1.81 13.57 10.31
N THR A 149 1.38 14.62 10.99
CA THR A 149 0.41 15.60 10.48
C THR A 149 0.82 16.18 9.14
N SER A 150 2.11 16.50 8.93
CA SER A 150 2.64 17.01 7.66
C SER A 150 2.44 16.08 6.46
N PHE A 151 2.23 14.80 6.69
CA PHE A 151 1.98 13.83 5.62
C PHE A 151 0.52 13.38 5.53
N SER A 152 -0.36 13.89 6.41
CA SER A 152 -1.78 13.56 6.42
C SER A 152 -2.57 14.41 5.44
N LYS A 153 -3.56 13.84 4.75
CA LYS A 153 -4.56 14.63 4.03
C LYS A 153 -5.35 15.49 5.03
N LEU A 154 -5.54 16.77 4.71
CA LEU A 154 -6.34 17.68 5.52
C LEU A 154 -7.82 17.23 5.59
N HIS A 155 -8.50 17.64 6.66
CA HIS A 155 -9.92 17.36 6.91
C HIS A 155 -10.27 15.86 6.92
N THR A 156 -9.55 15.08 7.73
CA THR A 156 -9.86 13.67 7.99
C THR A 156 -10.43 13.49 9.40
N ASP A 157 -11.42 12.58 9.54
CA ASP A 157 -12.07 12.25 10.82
C ASP A 157 -11.19 11.31 11.68
N VAL A 158 -9.94 11.68 11.90
CA VAL A 158 -9.03 10.89 12.76
C VAL A 158 -8.85 11.59 14.10
N LYS A 159 -8.86 10.82 15.19
CA LYS A 159 -8.67 11.35 16.56
C LYS A 159 -7.23 11.82 16.81
N THR A 160 -6.27 11.26 16.13
CA THR A 160 -4.84 11.57 16.27
C THR A 160 -4.09 11.25 14.98
N ASN A 161 -3.03 12.00 14.71
CA ASN A 161 -2.10 11.77 13.58
C ASN A 161 -0.86 10.97 14.01
N ASN A 162 -0.91 10.33 15.17
CA ASN A 162 0.20 9.52 15.66
C ASN A 162 0.23 8.16 14.96
N CYS A 163 1.43 7.79 14.51
CA CYS A 163 1.77 6.50 13.93
C CYS A 163 3.15 6.09 14.45
N ARG A 164 3.39 4.79 14.58
CA ARG A 164 4.72 4.26 14.91
C ARG A 164 5.30 3.57 13.70
N ILE A 165 6.35 4.14 13.11
CA ILE A 165 7.08 3.53 12.01
C ILE A 165 7.95 2.39 12.56
N MET A 166 7.93 1.25 11.87
CA MET A 166 8.66 0.03 12.22
C MET A 166 9.69 -0.33 11.15
N LYS A 167 9.48 0.11 9.91
CA LYS A 167 10.40 -0.06 8.78
C LYS A 167 10.23 1.09 7.81
N ALA A 168 11.33 1.60 7.26
CA ALA A 168 11.32 2.60 6.19
C ALA A 168 12.65 2.52 5.43
N GLU A 169 12.64 1.91 4.23
CA GLU A 169 13.87 1.71 3.46
C GLU A 169 13.62 1.66 1.95
N TRP A 170 14.58 2.16 1.18
CA TRP A 170 14.71 1.97 -0.26
C TRP A 170 15.69 0.85 -0.55
N ALA A 171 15.32 -0.08 -1.41
CA ALA A 171 16.18 -1.15 -1.87
C ALA A 171 16.03 -1.36 -3.39
N PRO A 172 17.11 -1.72 -4.11
CA PRO A 172 16.99 -2.11 -5.50
C PRO A 172 16.27 -3.46 -5.62
N VAL A 173 15.40 -3.58 -6.62
CA VAL A 173 14.74 -4.84 -6.94
C VAL A 173 15.59 -5.57 -7.97
N ASN A 174 15.94 -6.85 -7.72
CA ASN A 174 16.79 -7.69 -8.56
C ASN A 174 18.22 -7.13 -8.78
N PRO A 175 19.02 -6.96 -7.72
CA PRO A 175 20.39 -6.48 -7.86
C PRO A 175 21.28 -7.42 -8.69
N GLN A 176 20.90 -8.68 -8.89
CA GLN A 176 21.64 -9.65 -9.70
C GLN A 176 21.64 -9.35 -11.21
N LEU A 177 20.68 -8.58 -11.71
CA LEU A 177 20.70 -8.09 -13.10
C LEU A 177 21.70 -6.96 -13.31
N SER A 178 22.18 -6.30 -12.26
CA SER A 178 23.24 -5.29 -12.31
C SER A 178 24.65 -5.88 -12.38
N THR A 179 24.81 -7.18 -12.09
CA THR A 179 26.11 -7.90 -12.15
C THR A 179 26.36 -8.62 -13.48
N ILE A 180 25.40 -8.64 -14.39
CA ILE A 180 25.69 -8.97 -15.79
C ILE A 180 26.35 -7.72 -16.36
N SER A 181 27.67 -7.63 -16.21
CA SER A 181 28.46 -6.64 -16.94
C SER A 181 28.11 -6.79 -18.41
N PRO A 182 27.48 -5.82 -19.06
CA PRO A 182 27.47 -5.81 -20.48
C PRO A 182 28.92 -5.54 -20.90
N GLN A 183 29.60 -6.49 -21.48
CA GLN A 183 30.70 -6.12 -22.38
C GLN A 183 30.12 -5.01 -23.27
N PRO A 184 30.80 -3.87 -23.43
CA PRO A 184 30.30 -2.79 -24.26
C PRO A 184 30.33 -3.27 -25.72
N SER A 185 29.24 -3.88 -26.17
CA SER A 185 28.97 -3.94 -27.61
C SER A 185 28.59 -2.51 -28.01
N ALA A 186 29.32 -1.94 -28.90
CA ALA A 186 29.31 -0.52 -29.32
C ALA A 186 27.98 -0.04 -29.99
N LEU A 187 26.87 -0.69 -29.72
CA LEU A 187 25.58 -0.45 -30.33
C LEU A 187 24.47 -0.30 -29.26
N SER A 188 24.43 0.84 -28.61
CA SER A 188 23.41 1.34 -27.68
C SER A 188 23.70 1.12 -26.19
N PRO A 189 24.10 2.17 -25.45
CA PRO A 189 23.98 2.17 -24.01
C PRO A 189 22.55 2.61 -23.63
N GLN A 190 21.56 1.75 -23.74
CA GLN A 190 20.33 2.00 -22.99
C GLN A 190 20.62 1.66 -21.54
N PRO A 191 20.52 2.63 -20.61
CA PRO A 191 20.68 2.32 -19.19
C PRO A 191 19.62 1.29 -18.82
N LEU A 192 20.07 0.19 -18.19
CA LEU A 192 19.15 -0.80 -17.63
C LEU A 192 18.16 -0.06 -16.72
N ALA A 193 16.86 -0.27 -16.94
CA ALA A 193 15.85 0.34 -16.10
C ALA A 193 15.96 -0.25 -14.69
N LEU A 194 16.67 0.43 -13.81
CA LEU A 194 16.79 0.04 -12.42
C LEU A 194 15.46 0.29 -11.73
N LYS A 195 14.91 -0.77 -11.15
CA LYS A 195 13.72 -0.69 -10.30
C LYS A 195 14.16 -0.59 -8.85
N TRP A 196 13.60 0.39 -8.17
CA TRP A 196 13.77 0.59 -6.73
C TRP A 196 12.42 0.48 -6.03
N GLN A 197 12.44 -0.03 -4.83
CA GLN A 197 11.25 -0.21 -4.01
C GLN A 197 11.46 0.42 -2.65
N PHE A 198 10.53 1.29 -2.26
CA PHE A 198 10.41 1.78 -0.89
C PHE A 198 9.48 0.86 -0.12
N THR A 199 9.95 0.33 1.00
CA THR A 199 9.15 -0.47 1.93
C THR A 199 8.94 0.32 3.21
N ILE A 200 7.70 0.51 3.63
CA ILE A 200 7.38 1.18 4.88
C ILE A 200 6.35 0.36 5.67
N THR A 201 6.65 0.12 6.96
CA THR A 201 5.77 -0.60 7.89
C THR A 201 5.47 0.28 9.09
N ALA A 202 4.20 0.33 9.50
CA ALA A 202 3.76 1.03 10.70
C ALA A 202 2.56 0.33 11.35
N ASP A 203 2.28 0.68 12.61
CA ASP A 203 1.06 0.24 13.31
C ASP A 203 -0.21 0.74 12.60
N ARG A 204 -0.16 1.92 12.02
CA ARG A 204 -1.22 2.50 11.19
C ARG A 204 -0.66 3.53 10.21
N PHE A 205 -1.45 3.90 9.22
CA PHE A 205 -1.15 5.00 8.31
C PHE A 205 -2.31 5.98 8.23
N LEU A 206 -1.97 7.26 8.04
CA LEU A 206 -2.92 8.32 7.74
C LEU A 206 -3.25 8.31 6.23
N ARG A 207 -4.37 8.92 5.90
CA ARG A 207 -4.76 9.07 4.48
C ARG A 207 -3.68 9.83 3.71
N ASN A 208 -3.25 9.27 2.57
CA ASN A 208 -2.21 9.82 1.68
C ASN A 208 -0.77 9.83 2.27
N MET A 209 -0.56 9.36 3.49
CA MET A 209 0.71 9.49 4.24
C MET A 209 1.89 8.91 3.45
N VAL A 210 1.82 7.67 3.01
CA VAL A 210 2.94 7.02 2.31
C VAL A 210 3.31 7.78 1.03
N ARG A 211 2.31 8.23 0.26
CA ARG A 211 2.53 8.98 -0.97
C ARG A 211 3.19 10.34 -0.75
N ALA A 212 2.85 11.00 0.35
CA ALA A 212 3.46 12.27 0.74
C ALA A 212 4.91 12.07 1.24
N ILE A 213 5.15 11.04 2.06
CA ILE A 213 6.50 10.67 2.51
C ILE A 213 7.40 10.39 1.31
N VAL A 214 6.97 9.50 0.40
CA VAL A 214 7.75 9.16 -0.81
C VAL A 214 8.04 10.41 -1.64
N GLY A 215 7.04 11.28 -1.88
CA GLY A 215 7.25 12.51 -2.64
C GLY A 215 8.30 13.43 -2.01
N THR A 216 8.29 13.56 -0.69
CA THR A 216 9.27 14.37 0.04
C THR A 216 10.66 13.72 0.05
N LEU A 217 10.75 12.38 0.16
CA LEU A 217 12.01 11.65 0.02
C LEU A 217 12.61 11.79 -1.40
N LEU A 218 11.79 11.84 -2.45
CA LEU A 218 12.27 12.14 -3.81
C LEU A 218 12.89 13.53 -3.91
N ASP A 219 12.36 14.51 -3.16
CA ASP A 219 12.96 15.85 -3.11
C ASP A 219 14.32 15.84 -2.40
N VAL A 220 14.50 15.00 -1.38
CA VAL A 220 15.82 14.74 -0.76
C VAL A 220 16.76 14.07 -1.76
N GLY A 221 16.32 13.01 -2.44
CA GLY A 221 17.14 12.27 -3.41
C GLY A 221 17.61 13.11 -4.58
N ARG A 222 16.87 14.17 -4.95
CA ARG A 222 17.26 15.17 -5.97
C ARG A 222 18.18 16.26 -5.44
N GLY A 223 18.41 16.32 -4.13
CA GLY A 223 19.16 17.41 -3.49
C GLY A 223 18.36 18.74 -3.40
N VAL A 224 17.03 18.71 -3.56
CA VAL A 224 16.16 19.88 -3.38
C VAL A 224 15.94 20.16 -1.89
N LEU A 225 15.91 19.11 -1.08
CA LEU A 225 15.83 19.18 0.38
C LEU A 225 17.06 18.53 1.01
N THR A 226 17.51 19.10 2.12
CA THR A 226 18.47 18.44 3.02
C THR A 226 17.72 17.51 3.98
N ILE A 227 18.45 16.65 4.70
CA ILE A 227 17.88 15.78 5.73
C ILE A 227 17.30 16.61 6.89
N GLU A 228 17.98 17.70 7.26
CA GLU A 228 17.53 18.64 8.28
C GLU A 228 16.19 19.29 7.87
N GLN A 229 16.08 19.72 6.61
CA GLN A 229 14.83 20.27 6.08
C GLN A 229 13.69 19.22 6.03
N PHE A 230 14.02 17.95 5.77
CA PHE A 230 13.05 16.87 5.87
C PHE A 230 12.52 16.73 7.32
N ARG A 231 13.39 16.80 8.33
CA ARG A 231 13.00 16.82 9.75
C ARG A 231 12.12 18.03 10.08
N GLU A 232 12.53 19.23 9.66
CA GLU A 232 11.74 20.45 9.86
C GLU A 232 10.33 20.33 9.27
N ILE A 233 10.17 19.67 8.11
CA ILE A 233 8.85 19.43 7.50
C ILE A 233 7.98 18.60 8.44
N ILE A 234 8.51 17.54 9.07
CA ILE A 234 7.75 16.74 10.03
C ILE A 234 7.33 17.59 11.23
N GLU A 235 8.25 18.36 11.77
CA GLU A 235 8.08 19.18 12.98
C GLU A 235 7.08 20.34 12.78
N LYS A 236 6.98 20.88 11.55
CA LYS A 236 6.02 21.95 11.21
C LYS A 236 4.56 21.53 11.31
N LYS A 237 4.27 20.24 11.26
CA LYS A 237 2.90 19.69 11.29
C LYS A 237 1.96 20.35 10.28
N ASP A 238 2.50 20.73 9.14
CA ASP A 238 1.79 21.38 8.04
C ASP A 238 1.94 20.58 6.74
N ARG A 239 0.80 20.14 6.17
CA ARG A 239 0.77 19.38 4.91
C ARG A 239 1.32 20.17 3.73
N CYS A 240 1.20 21.50 3.75
CA CYS A 240 1.69 22.37 2.68
C CYS A 240 3.21 22.44 2.63
N SER A 241 3.89 22.15 3.74
CA SER A 241 5.35 22.09 3.81
C SER A 241 5.94 20.81 3.20
N ALA A 242 5.16 19.73 3.10
CA ALA A 242 5.63 18.45 2.54
C ALA A 242 5.57 18.45 1.01
N GLY A 243 6.40 17.59 0.41
CA GLY A 243 6.47 17.42 -1.03
C GLY A 243 5.15 16.96 -1.66
N THR A 244 5.07 17.05 -2.98
CA THR A 244 3.91 16.60 -3.75
C THR A 244 3.72 15.10 -3.59
N SER A 245 2.47 14.67 -3.35
CA SER A 245 2.15 13.24 -3.25
C SER A 245 2.37 12.53 -4.58
N VAL A 246 3.12 11.44 -4.56
CA VAL A 246 3.40 10.63 -5.75
C VAL A 246 2.15 9.88 -6.25
N PRO A 247 2.11 9.44 -7.53
CA PRO A 247 0.98 8.70 -8.11
C PRO A 247 0.61 7.44 -7.31
N GLY A 248 -0.68 7.10 -7.26
CA GLY A 248 -1.18 5.95 -6.50
C GLY A 248 -0.93 4.59 -7.15
N ASN A 249 -0.83 4.54 -8.49
CA ASN A 249 -0.70 3.29 -9.25
C ASN A 249 0.58 2.48 -8.96
N ALA A 250 1.60 3.11 -8.37
CA ALA A 250 2.85 2.47 -7.98
C ALA A 250 2.89 2.07 -6.50
N LEU A 251 1.83 2.41 -5.73
CA LEU A 251 1.68 2.07 -4.32
C LEU A 251 0.88 0.79 -4.15
N PHE A 252 1.38 -0.09 -3.27
CA PHE A 252 0.71 -1.34 -2.90
C PHE A 252 0.60 -1.44 -1.38
N LEU A 253 -0.58 -1.78 -0.89
CA LEU A 253 -0.71 -2.38 0.42
C LEU A 253 -0.20 -3.83 0.30
N ALA A 254 0.94 -4.13 0.92
CA ALA A 254 1.68 -5.36 0.68
C ALA A 254 1.49 -6.42 1.76
N ASP A 255 1.30 -5.99 3.02
CA ASP A 255 1.10 -6.91 4.13
C ASP A 255 0.31 -6.28 5.28
N ILE A 256 -0.39 -7.14 6.04
CA ILE A 256 -1.13 -6.78 7.26
C ILE A 256 -0.94 -7.90 8.26
N THR A 257 -0.45 -7.56 9.44
CA THR A 257 -0.19 -8.53 10.51
C THR A 257 -1.30 -8.51 11.55
N TYR A 258 -1.66 -9.68 12.04
CA TYR A 258 -2.64 -9.89 13.11
C TYR A 258 -2.08 -10.83 14.17
N PRO A 259 -2.55 -10.71 15.43
CA PRO A 259 -2.26 -11.69 16.47
C PRO A 259 -2.82 -13.08 16.11
N GLU A 260 -2.07 -14.14 16.38
CA GLU A 260 -2.46 -15.52 16.03
C GLU A 260 -3.70 -16.03 16.82
N GLU A 261 -3.92 -15.51 18.02
CA GLU A 261 -5.06 -15.85 18.86
C GLU A 261 -6.43 -15.49 18.27
N LEU A 262 -6.47 -14.66 17.25
CA LEU A 262 -7.72 -14.31 16.55
C LEU A 262 -8.23 -15.46 15.67
N PHE A 263 -7.37 -16.34 15.24
CA PHE A 263 -7.70 -17.39 14.28
C PHE A 263 -8.18 -18.64 14.99
N GLN A 264 -9.35 -19.12 14.57
CA GLN A 264 -9.89 -20.39 15.05
C GLN A 264 -9.30 -21.54 14.22
N PRO A 265 -9.05 -22.69 14.85
CA PRO A 265 -8.57 -23.88 14.15
C PRO A 265 -9.57 -24.39 13.11
#